data_2089627366d2d273eb33c0d484922d1c
#
_entry.id   2089627366d2d273eb33c0d484922d1c
#
_cell.length_a   1.000
_cell.length_b   1.000
_cell.length_c   1.000
_cell.angle_alpha   90.00
_cell.angle_beta   90.00
_cell.angle_gamma   90.00
#
_symmetry.space_group_name_H-M   'P 1'
#
loop_
_entity.id
_entity.type
_entity.pdbx_description
1 polymer ?
#
loop_
_entity_poly.entity_id
_entity_poly.type
_entity_poly.pdbx_seq_one_letter_code
_entity_poly.pdbx_strand_id
1 'polypeptide(L)'
;MRLARNNIIVELHVSDFDKVKTFYKKLGFKVAWERKPSGFKGYLVMKRGENVLCFWPGNKNVDRHPYFSSWAKNTKRGYGVELVLMVKDVKKEYTKVKKFAKVVEELKLKPWGLYDFRIEDPFGYYIRITAPYNTLDDSNAVL
;
A
#
# COMPACT_ATOMS: atom_id res chain seq x y z
N MET A 1 -8.28 -27.28 -4.34
CA MET A 1 -7.68 -25.92 -4.35
C MET A 1 -8.68 -24.93 -3.74
N ARG A 2 -8.23 -24.19 -2.76
CA ARG A 2 -9.06 -23.14 -2.13
C ARG A 2 -8.90 -21.84 -2.90
N LEU A 3 -9.99 -21.32 -3.47
CA LEU A 3 -9.98 -20.04 -4.15
C LEU A 3 -9.96 -18.89 -3.15
N ALA A 4 -9.32 -17.79 -3.51
CA ALA A 4 -9.38 -16.56 -2.73
C ALA A 4 -10.81 -16.02 -2.71
N ARG A 5 -11.19 -15.41 -1.58
CA ARG A 5 -12.51 -14.77 -1.45
C ARG A 5 -12.63 -13.52 -2.31
N ASN A 6 -11.51 -12.84 -2.52
CA ASN A 6 -11.48 -11.61 -3.31
C ASN A 6 -11.03 -11.94 -4.73
N ASN A 7 -11.81 -11.51 -5.70
CA ASN A 7 -11.49 -11.69 -7.12
C ASN A 7 -10.63 -10.55 -7.68
N ILE A 8 -10.40 -9.52 -6.88
CA ILE A 8 -9.53 -8.40 -7.24
C ILE A 8 -8.35 -8.41 -6.27
N ILE A 9 -7.16 -8.39 -6.81
CA ILE A 9 -5.91 -8.24 -6.05
C ILE A 9 -5.15 -7.02 -6.57
N VAL A 10 -4.40 -6.38 -5.69
CA VAL A 10 -3.50 -5.30 -6.05
C VAL A 10 -2.08 -5.83 -6.05
N GLU A 11 -1.38 -5.67 -7.17
CA GLU A 11 0.04 -6.00 -7.30
C GLU A 11 0.86 -4.73 -7.39
N LEU A 12 1.78 -4.56 -6.45
CA LEU A 12 2.69 -3.42 -6.43
C LEU A 12 4.09 -3.87 -6.86
N HIS A 13 4.65 -3.17 -7.83
CA HIS A 13 5.99 -3.44 -8.31
C HIS A 13 7.01 -2.77 -7.39
N VAL A 14 7.92 -3.55 -6.83
CA VAL A 14 8.90 -3.09 -5.85
C VAL A 14 10.29 -3.63 -6.17
N SER A 15 11.32 -2.95 -5.68
CA SER A 15 12.71 -3.35 -5.94
C SER A 15 13.29 -4.32 -4.93
N ASP A 16 12.68 -4.43 -3.74
CA ASP A 16 13.29 -5.13 -2.60
C ASP A 16 12.21 -5.66 -1.66
N PHE A 17 12.06 -6.98 -1.59
CA PHE A 17 11.07 -7.61 -0.72
C PHE A 17 11.40 -7.48 0.78
N ASP A 18 12.67 -7.41 1.15
CA ASP A 18 13.03 -7.23 2.55
C ASP A 18 12.59 -5.85 3.07
N LYS A 19 12.70 -4.83 2.26
CA LYS A 19 12.19 -3.49 2.58
C LYS A 19 10.67 -3.48 2.68
N VAL A 20 9.97 -4.21 1.80
CA VAL A 20 8.51 -4.39 1.89
C VAL A 20 8.14 -5.01 3.22
N LYS A 21 8.76 -6.14 3.55
CA LYS A 21 8.45 -6.86 4.79
C LYS A 21 8.70 -5.99 6.03
N THR A 22 9.83 -5.30 6.09
CA THR A 22 10.17 -4.42 7.21
C THR A 22 9.15 -3.30 7.37
N PHE A 23 8.78 -2.65 6.31
CA PHE A 23 7.84 -1.52 6.34
C PHE A 23 6.42 -1.95 6.67
N TYR A 24 5.88 -2.89 5.89
CA TYR A 24 4.47 -3.27 6.01
C TYR A 24 4.17 -4.07 7.28
N LYS A 25 5.15 -4.80 7.85
CA LYS A 25 4.99 -5.40 9.18
C LYS A 25 4.71 -4.35 10.25
N LYS A 26 5.34 -3.19 10.17
CA LYS A 26 5.09 -2.08 11.09
C LYS A 26 3.71 -1.46 10.92
N LEU A 27 3.06 -1.68 9.78
CA LEU A 27 1.67 -1.29 9.52
C LEU A 27 0.67 -2.40 9.84
N GLY A 28 1.11 -3.49 10.48
CA GLY A 28 0.24 -4.58 10.89
C GLY A 28 0.05 -5.70 9.88
N PHE A 29 0.80 -5.69 8.79
CA PHE A 29 0.79 -6.78 7.81
C PHE A 29 1.70 -7.92 8.25
N LYS A 30 1.37 -9.14 7.80
CA LYS A 30 2.18 -10.34 7.97
C LYS A 30 2.44 -10.99 6.61
N VAL A 31 3.57 -11.65 6.48
CA VAL A 31 3.85 -12.44 5.27
C VAL A 31 2.89 -13.62 5.23
N ALA A 32 2.08 -13.70 4.17
CA ALA A 32 1.24 -14.85 3.92
C ALA A 32 2.02 -15.95 3.22
N TRP A 33 2.76 -15.60 2.17
CA TRP A 33 3.73 -16.48 1.54
C TRP A 33 4.68 -15.68 0.64
N GLU A 34 5.81 -16.28 0.30
CA GLU A 34 6.82 -15.67 -0.54
C GLU A 34 7.46 -16.72 -1.46
N ARG A 35 7.64 -16.34 -2.71
CA ARG A 35 8.53 -17.03 -3.63
C ARG A 35 9.71 -16.10 -3.89
N LYS A 36 10.92 -16.57 -3.59
CA LYS A 36 12.13 -15.73 -3.71
C LYS A 36 12.31 -15.20 -5.12
N PRO A 37 12.73 -13.93 -5.27
CA PRO A 37 12.95 -13.36 -6.59
C PRO A 37 14.01 -14.12 -7.36
N SER A 38 13.66 -14.48 -8.61
CA SER A 38 14.57 -14.99 -9.61
C SER A 38 14.01 -14.53 -10.96
N GLY A 39 14.46 -13.36 -11.42
CA GLY A 39 13.87 -12.72 -12.58
C GLY A 39 12.39 -12.39 -12.35
N PHE A 40 11.52 -12.91 -13.20
CA PHE A 40 10.06 -12.70 -13.08
C PHE A 40 9.37 -13.64 -12.09
N LYS A 41 10.09 -14.56 -11.48
CA LYS A 41 9.49 -15.63 -10.68
C LYS A 41 9.26 -15.27 -9.22
N GLY A 42 9.83 -14.16 -8.76
CA GLY A 42 9.62 -13.68 -7.40
C GLY A 42 8.20 -13.19 -7.18
N TYR A 43 7.66 -13.43 -5.99
CA TYR A 43 6.35 -12.93 -5.59
C TYR A 43 6.25 -12.91 -4.07
N LEU A 44 5.61 -11.89 -3.53
CA LEU A 44 5.40 -11.75 -2.09
C LEU A 44 3.95 -11.39 -1.84
N VAL A 45 3.31 -12.11 -0.93
CA VAL A 45 1.95 -11.82 -0.49
C VAL A 45 1.97 -11.45 0.98
N MET A 46 1.47 -10.29 1.30
CA MET A 46 1.30 -9.82 2.68
C MET A 46 -0.18 -9.63 3.00
N LYS A 47 -0.55 -9.91 4.25
CA LYS A 47 -1.92 -9.93 4.69
C LYS A 47 -2.08 -9.13 5.99
N ARG A 48 -3.15 -8.34 6.07
CA ARG A 48 -3.60 -7.66 7.29
C ARG A 48 -5.09 -7.90 7.45
N GLY A 49 -5.48 -8.73 8.45
CA GLY A 49 -6.84 -9.24 8.54
C GLY A 49 -7.19 -10.03 7.28
N GLU A 50 -8.26 -9.70 6.61
CA GLU A 50 -8.68 -10.30 5.33
C GLU A 50 -8.11 -9.56 4.11
N ASN A 51 -7.38 -8.47 4.32
CA ASN A 51 -6.85 -7.65 3.24
C ASN A 51 -5.49 -8.15 2.77
N VAL A 52 -5.28 -8.19 1.48
CA VAL A 52 -4.09 -8.73 0.85
C VAL A 52 -3.45 -7.67 -0.04
N LEU A 53 -2.14 -7.51 0.08
CA LEU A 53 -1.31 -6.81 -0.88
C LEU A 53 -0.30 -7.78 -1.45
N CYS A 54 -0.16 -7.77 -2.76
CA CYS A 54 0.80 -8.58 -3.49
C CYS A 54 1.93 -7.69 -4.01
N PHE A 55 3.14 -8.25 -4.05
CA PHE A 55 4.33 -7.52 -4.49
C PHE A 55 5.09 -8.34 -5.53
N TRP A 56 5.54 -7.65 -6.56
CA TRP A 56 6.22 -8.26 -7.69
C TRP A 56 7.59 -7.58 -7.89
N PRO A 57 8.68 -8.33 -8.17
CA PRO A 57 10.02 -7.75 -8.30
C PRO A 57 10.08 -6.87 -9.56
N GLY A 58 10.34 -5.58 -9.35
CA GLY A 58 9.84 -4.63 -10.27
C GLY A 58 10.73 -3.73 -11.05
N ASN A 59 11.89 -3.26 -10.64
CA ASN A 59 12.46 -2.15 -11.40
C ASN A 59 12.78 -2.52 -12.86
N LYS A 60 13.72 -3.42 -13.09
CA LYS A 60 14.08 -3.84 -14.44
C LYS A 60 12.90 -4.47 -15.18
N ASN A 61 12.06 -5.20 -14.47
CA ASN A 61 10.91 -5.86 -15.06
C ASN A 61 9.83 -4.87 -15.51
N VAL A 62 9.64 -3.77 -14.76
CA VAL A 62 8.73 -2.69 -15.17
C VAL A 62 9.27 -1.98 -16.40
N ASP A 63 10.57 -1.67 -16.42
CA ASP A 63 11.21 -1.00 -17.57
C ASP A 63 11.12 -1.83 -18.86
N ARG A 64 11.08 -3.15 -18.75
CA ARG A 64 10.97 -4.10 -19.87
C ARG A 64 9.54 -4.58 -20.13
N HIS A 65 8.59 -4.20 -19.28
CA HIS A 65 7.22 -4.65 -19.39
C HIS A 65 6.58 -4.10 -20.67
N PRO A 66 5.88 -4.92 -21.47
CA PRO A 66 5.31 -4.46 -22.75
C PRO A 66 4.40 -3.24 -22.63
N TYR A 67 3.68 -3.12 -21.52
CA TYR A 67 2.77 -2.00 -21.26
C TYR A 67 3.51 -0.82 -20.63
N PHE A 68 4.30 -1.05 -19.56
CA PHE A 68 4.91 0.02 -18.79
C PHE A 68 6.17 0.60 -19.41
N SER A 69 6.83 -0.09 -20.33
CA SER A 69 8.07 0.35 -20.95
C SER A 69 7.94 1.63 -21.77
N SER A 70 6.72 1.96 -22.20
CA SER A 70 6.43 3.21 -22.92
C SER A 70 6.29 4.43 -22.00
N TRP A 71 6.20 4.22 -20.69
CA TRP A 71 6.07 5.31 -19.72
C TRP A 71 7.44 5.91 -19.41
N ALA A 72 7.45 7.19 -19.03
CA ALA A 72 8.69 7.85 -18.61
C ALA A 72 9.31 7.11 -17.41
N LYS A 73 10.62 6.82 -17.48
CA LYS A 73 11.33 6.04 -16.45
C LYS A 73 11.34 6.70 -15.09
N ASN A 74 11.20 8.03 -15.03
CA ASN A 74 11.13 8.80 -13.81
C ASN A 74 9.70 8.96 -13.27
N THR A 75 8.71 8.32 -13.89
CA THR A 75 7.34 8.33 -13.38
C THR A 75 7.31 7.71 -12.00
N LYS A 76 6.74 8.46 -11.03
CA LYS A 76 6.63 8.01 -9.65
C LYS A 76 5.77 6.75 -9.56
N ARG A 77 6.21 5.77 -8.77
CA ARG A 77 5.42 4.57 -8.51
C ARG A 77 4.06 4.92 -7.92
N GLY A 78 3.03 4.25 -8.41
CA GLY A 78 1.68 4.47 -7.92
C GLY A 78 1.05 5.78 -8.35
N TYR A 79 1.57 6.43 -9.39
CA TYR A 79 0.97 7.64 -9.92
C TYR A 79 -0.53 7.46 -10.16
N GLY A 80 -1.34 8.31 -9.51
CA GLY A 80 -2.80 8.22 -9.62
C GLY A 80 -3.46 7.15 -8.75
N VAL A 81 -2.70 6.46 -7.90
CA VAL A 81 -3.22 5.42 -6.99
C VAL A 81 -2.98 5.83 -5.54
N GLU A 82 -4.01 5.73 -4.73
CA GLU A 82 -3.94 5.93 -3.29
C GLU A 82 -4.36 4.64 -2.58
N LEU A 83 -3.49 4.12 -1.72
CA LEU A 83 -3.83 3.01 -0.84
C LEU A 83 -4.41 3.60 0.44
N VAL A 84 -5.62 3.18 0.81
CA VAL A 84 -6.28 3.67 2.02
C VAL A 84 -6.26 2.59 3.08
N LEU A 85 -5.60 2.88 4.20
CA LEU A 85 -5.51 1.99 5.34
C LEU A 85 -6.35 2.57 6.49
N MET A 86 -7.38 1.84 6.90
CA MET A 86 -8.21 2.22 8.03
C MET A 86 -7.64 1.64 9.31
N VAL A 87 -7.48 2.48 10.35
CA VAL A 87 -6.97 2.09 11.65
C VAL A 87 -7.91 2.53 12.75
N LYS A 88 -7.97 1.76 13.83
CA LYS A 88 -8.90 2.02 14.94
C LYS A 88 -8.62 3.34 15.65
N ASP A 89 -7.35 3.65 15.89
CA ASP A 89 -6.89 4.86 16.59
C ASP A 89 -5.84 5.57 15.72
N VAL A 90 -6.31 6.48 14.89
CA VAL A 90 -5.47 7.17 13.91
C VAL A 90 -4.41 8.08 14.57
N LYS A 91 -4.71 8.68 15.71
CA LYS A 91 -3.77 9.55 16.42
C LYS A 91 -2.60 8.76 16.99
N LYS A 92 -2.90 7.62 17.59
CA LYS A 92 -1.88 6.70 18.11
C LYS A 92 -1.04 6.12 16.98
N GLU A 93 -1.68 5.74 15.88
CA GLU A 93 -0.99 5.23 14.69
C GLU A 93 -0.05 6.28 14.10
N TYR A 94 -0.46 7.54 14.03
CA TYR A 94 0.39 8.62 13.55
C TYR A 94 1.66 8.76 14.40
N THR A 95 1.53 8.75 15.71
CA THR A 95 2.67 8.84 16.63
C THR A 95 3.69 7.73 16.40
N LYS A 96 3.20 6.54 16.09
CA LYS A 96 4.03 5.37 15.77
C LYS A 96 4.66 5.46 14.38
N VAL A 97 3.84 5.75 13.38
CA VAL A 97 4.24 5.67 11.96
C VAL A 97 5.21 6.79 11.58
N LYS A 98 5.05 7.99 12.12
CA LYS A 98 5.96 9.10 11.82
C LYS A 98 7.42 8.83 12.20
N LYS A 99 7.68 7.82 13.04
CA LYS A 99 9.02 7.44 13.45
C LYS A 99 9.80 6.67 12.38
N PHE A 100 9.10 6.05 11.43
CA PHE A 100 9.75 5.20 10.43
C PHE A 100 9.34 5.51 8.98
N ALA A 101 8.24 6.21 8.75
CA ALA A 101 7.73 6.49 7.43
C ALA A 101 7.93 7.96 7.04
N LYS A 102 8.04 8.20 5.74
CA LYS A 102 8.03 9.54 5.18
C LYS A 102 6.61 10.09 5.22
N VAL A 103 6.36 11.08 6.09
CA VAL A 103 5.08 11.77 6.18
C VAL A 103 4.97 12.77 5.03
N VAL A 104 3.92 12.63 4.23
CA VAL A 104 3.60 13.53 3.11
C VAL A 104 2.62 14.60 3.55
N GLU A 105 1.64 14.21 4.36
CA GLU A 105 0.67 15.13 4.95
C GLU A 105 0.45 14.74 6.42
N GLU A 106 0.63 15.71 7.30
CA GLU A 106 0.50 15.52 8.74
C GLU A 106 -0.93 15.18 9.16
N LEU A 107 -1.07 14.59 10.35
CA LEU A 107 -2.37 14.29 10.94
C LEU A 107 -3.18 15.57 11.10
N LYS A 108 -4.38 15.60 10.53
CA LYS A 108 -5.33 16.69 10.68
C LYS A 108 -6.76 16.24 10.47
N LEU A 109 -7.70 17.01 11.00
CA LEU A 109 -9.12 16.83 10.74
C LEU A 109 -9.44 17.29 9.33
N LYS A 110 -10.08 16.43 8.57
CA LYS A 110 -10.47 16.69 7.17
C LYS A 110 -11.89 17.25 7.09
N PRO A 111 -12.25 17.93 5.99
CA PRO A 111 -13.60 18.46 5.79
C PRO A 111 -14.72 17.42 5.92
N TRP A 112 -14.42 16.15 5.64
CA TRP A 112 -15.39 15.04 5.79
C TRP A 112 -15.50 14.50 7.21
N GLY A 113 -14.90 15.18 8.22
CA GLY A 113 -15.10 14.85 9.62
C GLY A 113 -14.20 13.78 10.21
N LEU A 114 -13.22 13.27 9.45
CA LEU A 114 -12.29 12.25 9.92
C LEU A 114 -10.87 12.80 10.00
N TYR A 115 -10.12 12.33 11.00
CA TYR A 115 -8.68 12.55 11.04
C TYR A 115 -7.99 11.57 10.10
N ASP A 116 -7.03 12.05 9.33
CA ASP A 116 -6.13 11.21 8.56
C ASP A 116 -4.75 11.85 8.42
N PHE A 117 -3.81 11.05 7.96
CA PHE A 117 -2.48 11.48 7.54
C PHE A 117 -2.03 10.65 6.35
N ARG A 118 -1.00 11.12 5.67
CA ARG A 118 -0.52 10.47 4.45
C ARG A 118 0.98 10.26 4.50
N ILE A 119 1.40 9.11 4.00
CA ILE A 119 2.80 8.69 3.95
C ILE A 119 3.15 8.15 2.58
N GLU A 120 4.44 8.06 2.32
CA GLU A 120 4.97 7.25 1.23
C GLU A 120 5.62 5.99 1.80
N ASP A 121 5.48 4.88 1.08
CA ASP A 121 6.24 3.69 1.37
C ASP A 121 7.68 3.83 0.82
N PRO A 122 8.61 2.87 1.07
CA PRO A 122 10.00 2.98 0.61
C PRO A 122 10.16 3.06 -0.92
N PHE A 123 9.12 2.76 -1.68
CA PHE A 123 9.15 2.73 -3.14
C PHE A 123 8.41 3.92 -3.78
N GLY A 124 7.78 4.76 -2.96
CA GLY A 124 7.04 5.92 -3.42
C GLY A 124 5.53 5.71 -3.54
N TYR A 125 4.99 4.57 -3.12
CA TYR A 125 3.53 4.37 -3.11
C TYR A 125 2.89 5.23 -2.04
N TYR A 126 1.78 5.88 -2.41
CA TYR A 126 1.08 6.83 -1.58
C TYR A 126 0.01 6.14 -0.74
N ILE A 127 0.07 6.34 0.57
CA ILE A 127 -0.82 5.67 1.52
C ILE A 127 -1.49 6.72 2.40
N ARG A 128 -2.83 6.71 2.42
CA ARG A 128 -3.62 7.46 3.38
C ARG A 128 -3.97 6.54 4.55
N ILE A 129 -3.69 6.98 5.77
CA ILE A 129 -4.07 6.27 7.00
C ILE A 129 -5.16 7.08 7.69
N THR A 130 -6.31 6.48 7.88
CA THR A 130 -7.54 7.17 8.30
C THR A 130 -8.29 6.41 9.38
N ALA A 131 -9.13 7.15 10.13
CA ALA A 131 -10.16 6.54 10.97
C ALA A 131 -11.12 5.70 10.10
N PRO A 132 -11.73 4.66 10.67
CA PRO A 132 -12.63 3.81 9.90
C PRO A 132 -13.88 4.54 9.41
N TYR A 133 -14.33 4.19 8.21
CA TYR A 133 -15.62 4.61 7.68
C TYR A 133 -16.17 3.50 6.78
N ASN A 134 -17.48 3.52 6.57
CA ASN A 134 -18.13 2.57 5.68
C ASN A 134 -18.21 3.15 4.26
N THR A 135 -17.43 2.58 3.36
CA THR A 135 -17.38 3.03 1.95
C THR A 135 -18.68 2.78 1.18
N LEU A 136 -19.57 1.92 1.70
CA LEU A 136 -20.84 1.57 1.06
C LEU A 136 -22.03 2.38 1.62
N ASP A 137 -21.76 3.31 2.54
CA ASP A 137 -22.78 4.12 3.18
C ASP A 137 -22.82 5.51 2.55
N ASP A 138 -23.89 5.82 1.84
CA ASP A 138 -24.08 7.10 1.15
C ASP A 138 -24.05 8.29 2.10
N SER A 139 -24.37 8.09 3.38
CA SER A 139 -24.34 9.16 4.38
C SER A 139 -22.91 9.67 4.65
N ASN A 140 -21.90 8.90 4.28
CA ASN A 140 -20.48 9.30 4.35
C ASN A 140 -20.03 10.14 3.16
N ALA A 141 -20.84 10.27 2.12
CA ALA A 141 -20.49 11.06 0.96
C ALA A 141 -20.51 12.54 1.30
N VAL A 142 -19.37 13.20 1.15
CA VAL A 142 -19.23 14.64 1.30
C VAL A 142 -19.05 15.22 -0.09
N LEU A 143 -20.04 15.93 -0.55
CA LEU A 143 -20.03 16.58 -1.86
C LEU A 143 -19.49 18.00 -1.78
#